data_31b9a070605ffb360bbc7572a697b081
#
_entry.id   31b9a070605ffb360bbc7572a697b081
#
_cell.length_a   1.000
_cell.length_b   1.000
_cell.length_c   1.000
_cell.angle_alpha   90.00
_cell.angle_beta   90.00
_cell.angle_gamma   90.00
#
_symmetry.space_group_name_H-M   'P 1'
#
loop_
_entity.id
_entity.type
_entity.pdbx_description
1 polymer ?
#
loop_
_entity_poly.entity_id
_entity_poly.type
_entity_poly.pdbx_seq_one_letter_code
_entity_poly.pdbx_strand_id
1 'polypeptide(L)'
;MKIGVPMEPEGETRVAITPMSMKKLLKSGFEVLVEKGAGVSSNYSDSTYEDAGAKVVSRKEALACDTVISIRYPGLDGISKGTRIACVADPFRNPEHVKECIEAGVTLLSMDM
;
A
#
# COMPACT_ATOMS: atom_id res chain seq x y z
N MET A 1 0.35 11.24 -9.71
CA MET A 1 0.67 9.84 -9.33
C MET A 1 -0.29 9.36 -8.27
N LYS A 2 -0.76 8.15 -8.42
CA LYS A 2 -1.68 7.53 -7.46
C LYS A 2 -0.95 6.54 -6.58
N ILE A 3 -1.18 6.65 -5.27
CA ILE A 3 -0.64 5.74 -4.27
C ILE A 3 -1.78 4.90 -3.72
N GLY A 4 -1.65 3.58 -3.77
CA GLY A 4 -2.61 2.65 -3.20
C GLY A 4 -2.15 2.13 -1.85
N VAL A 5 -3.06 2.07 -0.88
CA VAL A 5 -2.79 1.55 0.46
C VAL A 5 -3.76 0.39 0.73
N PRO A 6 -3.34 -0.85 0.48
CA PRO A 6 -4.20 -2.00 0.73
C PRO A 6 -4.32 -2.30 2.23
N MET A 7 -5.38 -3.01 2.60
CA MET A 7 -5.54 -3.51 3.96
C MET A 7 -4.47 -4.57 4.22
N GLU A 8 -3.84 -4.50 5.40
CA GLU A 8 -2.84 -5.47 5.80
C GLU A 8 -3.48 -6.83 6.12
N PRO A 9 -2.72 -7.91 6.00
CA PRO A 9 -3.26 -9.24 6.34
C PRO A 9 -3.58 -9.34 7.83
N GLU A 10 -4.41 -10.33 8.17
CA GLU A 10 -4.77 -10.62 9.55
C GLU A 10 -3.51 -10.79 10.40
N GLY A 11 -3.52 -10.19 11.58
CA GLY A 11 -2.38 -10.20 12.49
C GLY A 11 -1.48 -8.98 12.39
N GLU A 12 -1.59 -8.20 11.31
CA GLU A 12 -0.86 -6.95 11.18
C GLU A 12 -1.78 -5.80 11.59
N THR A 13 -1.42 -5.08 12.65
CA THR A 13 -2.25 -3.98 13.20
C THR A 13 -1.84 -2.61 12.69
N ARG A 14 -0.67 -2.51 12.05
CA ARG A 14 -0.18 -1.23 11.51
C ARG A 14 -0.77 -0.99 10.12
N VAL A 15 -0.82 0.29 9.74
CA VAL A 15 -1.19 0.70 8.39
C VAL A 15 -0.04 1.55 7.83
N ALA A 16 0.22 1.41 6.53
CA ALA A 16 1.39 2.05 5.92
C ALA A 16 1.31 3.57 5.91
N ILE A 17 0.13 4.13 5.69
CA ILE A 17 -0.08 5.58 5.67
C ILE A 17 -1.19 5.92 6.65
N THR A 18 -0.88 6.78 7.63
CA THR A 18 -1.86 7.25 8.60
C THR A 18 -2.57 8.50 8.07
N PRO A 19 -3.76 8.83 8.61
CA PRO A 19 -4.42 10.07 8.22
C PRO A 19 -3.56 11.33 8.43
N MET A 20 -2.69 11.31 9.45
CA MET A 20 -1.79 12.44 9.71
C MET A 20 -0.74 12.64 8.62
N SER A 21 -0.33 11.57 7.94
CA SER A 21 0.66 11.63 6.87
C SER A 21 0.07 12.14 5.56
N MET A 22 -1.26 12.19 5.44
CA MET A 22 -1.95 12.56 4.22
C MET A 22 -1.64 13.98 3.75
N LYS A 23 -1.51 14.93 4.68
CA LYS A 23 -1.23 16.33 4.34
C LYS A 23 0.02 16.49 3.47
N LYS A 24 1.10 15.81 3.86
CA LYS A 24 2.37 15.87 3.13
C LYS A 24 2.25 15.29 1.74
N LEU A 25 1.55 14.16 1.62
CA LEU A 25 1.37 13.48 0.34
C LEU A 25 0.53 14.31 -0.62
N LEU A 26 -0.58 14.87 -0.13
CA LEU A 26 -1.44 15.73 -0.94
C LEU A 26 -0.72 17.01 -1.38
N LYS A 27 0.08 17.61 -0.50
CA LYS A 27 0.90 18.78 -0.85
C LYS A 27 1.90 18.46 -1.95
N SER A 28 2.41 17.24 -1.98
CA SER A 28 3.37 16.80 -3.00
C SER A 28 2.71 16.42 -4.32
N GLY A 29 1.39 16.53 -4.43
CA GLY A 29 0.65 16.25 -5.66
C GLY A 29 0.23 14.80 -5.82
N PHE A 30 0.36 13.95 -4.80
CA PHE A 30 -0.07 12.56 -4.86
C PHE A 30 -1.57 12.44 -4.57
N GLU A 31 -2.21 11.51 -5.24
CA GLU A 31 -3.56 11.07 -4.94
C GLU A 31 -3.44 9.76 -4.17
N VAL A 32 -4.10 9.63 -3.02
CA VAL A 32 -4.00 8.44 -2.18
C VAL A 32 -5.33 7.71 -2.12
N LEU A 33 -5.32 6.44 -2.51
CA LEU A 33 -6.47 5.55 -2.51
C LEU A 33 -6.26 4.48 -1.44
N VAL A 34 -7.10 4.50 -0.41
CA VAL A 34 -7.00 3.59 0.74
C VAL A 34 -8.08 2.52 0.61
N GLU A 35 -7.69 1.26 0.75
CA GLU A 35 -8.67 0.18 0.74
C GLU A 35 -9.64 0.33 1.91
N LYS A 36 -10.92 0.12 1.67
CA LYS A 36 -11.95 0.16 2.69
C LYS A 36 -11.56 -0.75 3.87
N GLY A 37 -11.56 -0.20 5.06
CA GLY A 37 -11.20 -0.93 6.27
C GLY A 37 -9.71 -1.02 6.57
N ALA A 38 -8.84 -0.46 5.72
CA ALA A 38 -7.39 -0.61 5.88
C ALA A 38 -6.85 -0.07 7.21
N GLY A 39 -7.44 0.98 7.75
CA GLY A 39 -6.98 1.59 8.99
C GLY A 39 -7.67 1.09 10.26
N VAL A 40 -8.64 0.22 10.15
CA VAL A 40 -9.47 -0.21 11.30
C VAL A 40 -8.65 -0.84 12.41
N SER A 41 -7.70 -1.69 12.06
CA SER A 41 -6.82 -2.34 13.07
C SER A 41 -5.87 -1.37 13.76
N SER A 42 -5.68 -0.18 13.20
CA SER A 42 -4.88 0.90 13.79
C SER A 42 -5.76 1.98 14.42
N ASN A 43 -7.05 1.72 14.58
CA ASN A 43 -8.05 2.65 15.13
C ASN A 43 -8.31 3.87 14.24
N TYR A 44 -8.11 3.76 12.94
CA TYR A 44 -8.47 4.79 11.97
C TYR A 44 -9.66 4.31 11.14
N SER A 45 -10.78 5.05 11.20
CA SER A 45 -11.96 4.73 10.41
C SER A 45 -11.78 5.22 8.96
N ASP A 46 -12.60 4.67 8.06
CA ASP A 46 -12.61 5.12 6.66
C ASP A 46 -12.92 6.61 6.56
N SER A 47 -13.87 7.11 7.36
CA SER A 47 -14.22 8.53 7.36
C SER A 47 -13.06 9.42 7.79
N THR A 48 -12.19 8.95 8.70
CA THR A 48 -11.00 9.69 9.09
C THR A 48 -10.05 9.89 7.92
N TYR A 49 -9.89 8.85 7.09
CA TYR A 49 -9.09 8.96 5.87
C TYR A 49 -9.74 9.90 4.85
N GLU A 50 -11.04 9.81 4.66
CA GLU A 50 -11.76 10.69 3.74
C GLU A 50 -11.65 12.16 4.16
N ASP A 51 -11.79 12.43 5.46
CA ASP A 51 -11.64 13.77 6.02
C ASP A 51 -10.21 14.32 5.81
N ALA A 52 -9.23 13.43 5.79
CA ALA A 52 -7.83 13.80 5.55
C ALA A 52 -7.51 13.98 4.06
N GLY A 53 -8.44 13.68 3.16
CA GLY A 53 -8.30 13.88 1.73
C GLY A 53 -8.01 12.62 0.92
N ALA A 54 -8.00 11.44 1.53
CA ALA A 54 -7.85 10.18 0.82
C ALA A 54 -9.17 9.75 0.18
N LYS A 55 -9.08 8.90 -0.83
CA LYS A 55 -10.25 8.21 -1.38
C LYS A 55 -10.28 6.82 -0.79
N VAL A 56 -11.44 6.41 -0.29
CA VAL A 56 -11.65 5.05 0.20
C VAL A 56 -12.23 4.23 -0.93
N VAL A 57 -11.52 3.17 -1.32
CA VAL A 57 -11.82 2.39 -2.53
C VAL A 57 -11.81 0.89 -2.23
N SER A 58 -12.13 0.09 -3.24
CA SER A 58 -12.00 -1.36 -3.15
C SER A 58 -10.53 -1.78 -3.21
N ARG A 59 -10.23 -3.02 -2.79
CA ARG A 59 -8.88 -3.55 -2.88
C ARG A 59 -8.36 -3.54 -4.31
N LYS A 60 -9.20 -3.88 -5.27
CA LYS A 60 -8.83 -3.88 -6.69
C LYS A 60 -8.36 -2.51 -7.14
N GLU A 61 -9.08 -1.47 -6.75
CA GLU A 61 -8.73 -0.09 -7.10
C GLU A 61 -7.45 0.37 -6.41
N ALA A 62 -7.26 0.00 -5.14
CA ALA A 62 -6.04 0.34 -4.41
C ALA A 62 -4.80 -0.32 -5.03
N LEU A 63 -4.91 -1.58 -5.44
CA LEU A 63 -3.80 -2.32 -6.04
C LEU A 63 -3.53 -1.92 -7.49
N ALA A 64 -4.45 -1.24 -8.15
CA ALA A 64 -4.29 -0.79 -9.53
C ALA A 64 -3.54 0.56 -9.65
N CYS A 65 -3.07 1.10 -8.54
CA CYS A 65 -2.34 2.38 -8.54
C CYS A 65 -0.92 2.23 -9.06
N ASP A 66 -0.28 3.36 -9.39
CA ASP A 66 1.10 3.39 -9.88
C ASP A 66 2.09 2.85 -8.85
N THR A 67 1.85 3.18 -7.58
CA THR A 67 2.66 2.74 -6.45
C THR A 67 1.73 2.20 -5.37
N VAL A 68 2.10 1.07 -4.80
CA VAL A 68 1.38 0.45 -3.69
C VAL A 68 2.30 0.46 -2.48
N ILE A 69 1.83 1.01 -1.37
CA ILE A 69 2.61 1.09 -0.12
C ILE A 69 1.89 0.27 0.94
N SER A 70 2.59 -0.68 1.53
CA SER A 70 2.04 -1.54 2.58
C SER A 70 3.12 -1.89 3.59
N ILE A 71 2.73 -2.38 4.76
CA ILE A 71 3.68 -2.89 5.76
C ILE A 71 4.16 -4.27 5.34
N ARG A 72 3.21 -5.17 5.07
CA ARG A 72 3.53 -6.54 4.63
C ARG A 72 3.46 -6.64 3.12
N TYR A 73 4.21 -7.57 2.55
CA TYR A 73 4.14 -7.83 1.12
C TYR A 73 2.71 -8.20 0.72
N PRO A 74 2.09 -7.43 -0.21
CA PRO A 74 0.67 -7.63 -0.52
C PRO A 74 0.37 -8.76 -1.50
N GLY A 75 1.39 -9.40 -2.07
CA GLY A 75 1.22 -10.32 -3.18
C GLY A 75 1.06 -9.59 -4.50
N LEU A 76 0.87 -10.33 -5.57
CA LEU A 76 0.76 -9.76 -6.93
C LEU A 76 -0.65 -9.83 -7.51
N ASP A 77 -1.60 -10.42 -6.80
CA ASP A 77 -2.98 -10.51 -7.26
C ASP A 77 -3.58 -9.11 -7.36
N GLY A 78 -3.98 -8.72 -8.56
CA GLY A 78 -4.49 -7.38 -8.83
C GLY A 78 -3.43 -6.34 -9.15
N ILE A 79 -2.15 -6.69 -9.10
CA ILE A 79 -1.02 -5.80 -9.40
C ILE A 79 -0.69 -5.87 -10.89
N SER A 80 -0.54 -4.70 -11.52
CA SER A 80 -0.21 -4.60 -12.93
C SER A 80 1.30 -4.55 -13.17
N LYS A 81 1.74 -4.96 -14.36
CA LYS A 81 3.12 -4.77 -14.79
C LYS A 81 3.48 -3.29 -14.74
N GLY A 82 4.65 -2.98 -14.22
CA GLY A 82 5.13 -1.61 -14.08
C GLY A 82 4.79 -0.95 -12.75
N THR A 83 3.97 -1.60 -11.92
CA THR A 83 3.66 -1.10 -10.58
C THR A 83 4.90 -1.14 -9.69
N ARG A 84 5.01 -0.18 -8.77
CA ARG A 84 6.02 -0.18 -7.72
C ARG A 84 5.37 -0.55 -6.40
N ILE A 85 5.97 -1.49 -5.68
CA ILE A 85 5.50 -1.89 -4.35
C ILE A 85 6.57 -1.50 -3.34
N ALA A 86 6.22 -0.70 -2.35
CA ALA A 86 7.08 -0.38 -1.23
C ALA A 86 6.50 -1.04 0.04
N CYS A 87 7.25 -1.95 0.64
CA CYS A 87 6.80 -2.69 1.82
C CYS A 87 8.00 -3.25 2.59
N VAL A 88 7.74 -3.85 3.75
CA VAL A 88 8.75 -4.59 4.50
C VAL A 88 8.75 -6.01 3.94
N ALA A 89 9.56 -6.24 2.90
CA ALA A 89 9.55 -7.49 2.15
C ALA A 89 10.48 -8.56 2.73
N ASP A 90 11.46 -8.17 3.53
CA ASP A 90 12.50 -9.04 4.07
C ASP A 90 13.08 -9.99 2.98
N PRO A 91 13.84 -9.45 2.01
CA PRO A 91 14.26 -10.23 0.84
C PRO A 91 15.15 -11.41 1.18
N PHE A 92 15.83 -11.39 2.32
CA PHE A 92 16.70 -12.48 2.73
C PHE A 92 15.91 -13.70 3.24
N ARG A 93 14.75 -13.46 3.85
CA ARG A 93 13.87 -14.54 4.33
C ARG A 93 12.85 -14.98 3.29
N ASN A 94 12.49 -14.05 2.38
CA ASN A 94 11.45 -14.29 1.40
C ASN A 94 11.94 -13.97 -0.02
N PRO A 95 13.00 -14.67 -0.50
CA PRO A 95 13.53 -14.39 -1.84
C PRO A 95 12.54 -14.69 -2.95
N GLU A 96 11.54 -15.53 -2.70
CA GLU A 96 10.48 -15.84 -3.66
C GLU A 96 9.64 -14.61 -3.99
N HIS A 97 9.45 -13.68 -3.06
CA HIS A 97 8.71 -12.44 -3.32
C HIS A 97 9.45 -11.56 -4.33
N VAL A 98 10.77 -11.48 -4.18
CA VAL A 98 11.61 -10.72 -5.12
C VAL A 98 11.54 -11.33 -6.51
N LYS A 99 11.64 -12.66 -6.60
CA LYS A 99 11.58 -13.39 -7.86
C LYS A 99 10.25 -13.19 -8.57
N GLU A 100 9.13 -13.30 -7.84
CA GLU A 100 7.79 -13.06 -8.38
C GLU A 100 7.69 -11.66 -9.00
N CYS A 101 8.18 -10.65 -8.29
CA CYS A 101 8.12 -9.28 -8.75
C CYS A 101 8.93 -9.07 -10.03
N ILE A 102 10.12 -9.63 -10.10
CA ILE A 102 10.96 -9.55 -11.30
C ILE A 102 10.26 -10.18 -12.49
N GLU A 103 9.71 -11.38 -12.32
CA GLU A 103 9.01 -12.10 -13.38
C GLU A 103 7.75 -11.37 -13.85
N ALA A 104 7.06 -10.69 -12.94
CA ALA A 104 5.85 -9.94 -13.25
C ALA A 104 6.11 -8.53 -13.79
N GLY A 105 7.35 -8.09 -13.84
CA GLY A 105 7.70 -6.73 -14.24
C GLY A 105 7.30 -5.67 -13.21
N VAL A 106 7.29 -6.05 -11.94
CA VAL A 106 6.93 -5.19 -10.81
C VAL A 106 8.20 -4.83 -10.04
N THR A 107 8.37 -3.54 -9.71
CA THR A 107 9.49 -3.09 -8.90
C THR A 107 9.15 -3.24 -7.43
N LEU A 108 9.98 -3.95 -6.69
CA LEU A 108 9.81 -4.13 -5.25
C LEU A 108 10.86 -3.31 -4.51
N LEU A 109 10.38 -2.38 -3.69
CA LEU A 109 11.23 -1.56 -2.83
C LEU A 109 11.05 -2.04 -1.39
N SER A 110 12.10 -2.64 -0.83
CA SER A 110 12.04 -3.10 0.56
C SER A 110 12.42 -1.97 1.50
N MET A 111 11.60 -1.79 2.53
CA MET A 111 11.84 -0.79 3.58
C MET A 111 12.51 -1.41 4.80
N ASP A 112 13.02 -2.61 4.69
CA ASP A 112 13.74 -3.28 5.76
C ASP A 112 15.04 -2.54 6.07
N MET A 113 15.31 -2.40 7.33
CA MET A 113 16.55 -1.77 7.78
C MET A 113 17.33 -2.71 8.67
#